data_e3323e1bb0af25b3d78cd7b4165068ae
#
_entry.id   e3323e1bb0af25b3d78cd7b4165068ae
#
_cell.length_a   1.000
_cell.length_b   1.000
_cell.length_c   1.000
_cell.angle_alpha   90.00
_cell.angle_beta   90.00
_cell.angle_gamma   90.00
#
_symmetry.space_group_name_H-M   'P 1'
#
loop_
_entity.id
_entity.type
_entity.pdbx_description
1 polymer ?
#
loop_
_entity_poly.entity_id
_entity_poly.type
_entity_poly.pdbx_seq_one_letter_code
_entity_poly.pdbx_strand_id
1 'polypeptide(L)'
;MNSFSEELNETDRIFYEDGYKLARTAAQNELNTESLFRAIEGLYHAIDGLNDSILALAERQGIGVACRKGCHWCCHQPVFANSYEIHYLSEKMKEHFSEGELAFIRQNCEAKNKAVSELAEEQVLNYKSPCPLLKEGACSIYFARPMACRIYLSTNLQSCIEFYKNPANEESYPALMEFPLRAGRLMNEGFTAALKEAGVETGEFRIENGLLIALSQKINIAGNK
;
A
#
# COMPACT_ATOMS: atom_id res chain seq x y z
N MET A 1 18.02 15.91 -9.84
CA MET A 1 17.93 15.48 -8.41
C MET A 1 16.91 16.39 -7.76
N ASN A 2 15.92 15.80 -7.15
CA ASN A 2 14.76 16.53 -6.60
C ASN A 2 15.18 17.22 -5.30
N SER A 3 14.81 18.49 -5.07
CA SER A 3 15.10 19.25 -3.84
C SER A 3 14.73 18.52 -2.54
N PHE A 4 13.76 17.64 -2.59
CA PHE A 4 13.30 16.82 -1.47
C PHE A 4 14.38 15.86 -0.93
N SER A 5 15.22 15.27 -1.79
CA SER A 5 16.27 14.34 -1.34
C SER A 5 17.44 15.01 -0.61
N GLU A 6 17.60 16.33 -0.78
CA GLU A 6 18.68 17.09 -0.14
C GLU A 6 18.37 17.46 1.32
N GLU A 7 17.09 17.43 1.72
CA GLU A 7 16.64 17.72 3.08
C GLU A 7 16.56 16.48 4.00
N LEU A 8 16.73 15.27 3.42
CA LEU A 8 16.65 14.01 4.16
C LEU A 8 17.94 13.76 4.98
N ASN A 9 17.78 13.19 6.17
CA ASN A 9 18.93 12.66 6.89
C ASN A 9 19.54 11.45 6.14
N GLU A 10 20.74 11.02 6.53
CA GLU A 10 21.49 9.97 5.82
C GLU A 10 20.71 8.65 5.73
N THR A 11 20.05 8.23 6.80
CA THR A 11 19.27 6.99 6.83
C THR A 11 18.03 7.08 5.93
N ASP A 12 17.32 8.20 5.97
CA ASP A 12 16.15 8.45 5.13
C ASP A 12 16.50 8.45 3.64
N ARG A 13 17.65 9.05 3.31
CA ARG A 13 18.16 9.08 1.94
C ARG A 13 18.44 7.70 1.42
N ILE A 14 18.96 6.77 2.24
CA ILE A 14 19.18 5.38 1.84
C ILE A 14 17.87 4.73 1.39
N PHE A 15 16.81 4.83 2.18
CA PHE A 15 15.52 4.25 1.82
C PHE A 15 14.92 4.86 0.55
N TYR A 16 14.98 6.19 0.44
CA TYR A 16 14.53 6.86 -0.77
C TYR A 16 15.30 6.39 -2.01
N GLU A 17 16.64 6.35 -1.92
CA GLU A 17 17.50 5.90 -3.02
C GLU A 17 17.28 4.43 -3.38
N ASP A 18 17.02 3.56 -2.42
CA ASP A 18 16.76 2.14 -2.69
C ASP A 18 15.48 1.96 -3.52
N GLY A 19 14.39 2.64 -3.13
CA GLY A 19 13.18 2.65 -3.93
C GLY A 19 13.40 3.25 -5.32
N TYR A 20 14.10 4.39 -5.40
CA TYR A 20 14.43 5.06 -6.66
C TYR A 20 15.23 4.16 -7.61
N LYS A 21 16.26 3.46 -7.11
CA LYS A 21 17.12 2.56 -7.91
C LYS A 21 16.32 1.39 -8.49
N LEU A 22 15.39 0.82 -7.72
CA LEU A 22 14.54 -0.28 -8.21
C LEU A 22 13.71 0.13 -9.43
N ALA A 23 12.99 1.25 -9.34
CA ALA A 23 12.19 1.72 -10.46
C ALA A 23 13.04 2.20 -11.65
N ARG A 24 14.14 2.90 -11.38
CA ARG A 24 15.07 3.37 -12.43
C ARG A 24 15.68 2.22 -13.19
N THR A 25 16.06 1.12 -12.53
CA THR A 25 16.61 -0.06 -13.20
C THR A 25 15.60 -0.69 -14.15
N ALA A 26 14.32 -0.75 -13.75
CA ALA A 26 13.26 -1.22 -14.64
C ALA A 26 13.06 -0.30 -15.85
N ALA A 27 13.14 1.02 -15.65
CA ALA A 27 12.96 2.02 -16.70
C ALA A 27 14.11 2.04 -17.72
N GLN A 28 15.35 1.79 -17.28
CA GLN A 28 16.53 1.75 -18.15
C GLN A 28 16.55 0.55 -19.12
N ASN A 29 15.88 -0.54 -18.78
CA ASN A 29 15.82 -1.79 -19.54
C ASN A 29 14.53 -1.95 -20.36
N GLU A 30 13.98 -0.87 -20.90
CA GLU A 30 12.66 -0.80 -21.53
C GLU A 30 11.51 -1.06 -20.55
N LEU A 31 10.87 0.04 -20.12
CA LEU A 31 9.76 -0.03 -19.18
C LEU A 31 8.54 -0.67 -19.84
N ASN A 32 8.25 -1.88 -19.42
CA ASN A 32 7.06 -2.62 -19.78
C ASN A 32 6.41 -3.22 -18.52
N THR A 33 5.25 -3.83 -18.67
CA THR A 33 4.50 -4.40 -17.54
C THR A 33 5.33 -5.40 -16.74
N GLU A 34 6.11 -6.26 -17.39
CA GLU A 34 6.91 -7.28 -16.73
C GLU A 34 8.08 -6.68 -15.94
N SER A 35 8.82 -5.73 -16.53
CA SER A 35 9.93 -5.05 -15.84
C SER A 35 9.43 -4.21 -14.66
N LEU A 36 8.27 -3.54 -14.80
CA LEU A 36 7.62 -2.80 -13.73
C LEU A 36 7.19 -3.74 -12.59
N PHE A 37 6.56 -4.87 -12.91
CA PHE A 37 6.10 -5.81 -11.88
C PHE A 37 7.25 -6.43 -11.10
N ARG A 38 8.35 -6.78 -11.77
CA ARG A 38 9.58 -7.22 -11.10
C ARG A 38 10.15 -6.16 -10.16
N ALA A 39 10.11 -4.89 -10.56
CA ALA A 39 10.56 -3.80 -9.69
C ALA A 39 9.65 -3.61 -8.48
N ILE A 40 8.32 -3.72 -8.63
CA ILE A 40 7.36 -3.67 -7.53
C ILE A 40 7.58 -4.86 -6.58
N GLU A 41 7.78 -6.06 -7.10
CA GLU A 41 8.10 -7.24 -6.30
C GLU A 41 9.41 -7.05 -5.53
N GLY A 42 10.43 -6.46 -6.16
CA GLY A 42 11.68 -6.08 -5.49
C GLY A 42 11.47 -5.08 -4.36
N LEU A 43 10.66 -4.06 -4.58
CA LEU A 43 10.28 -3.07 -3.57
C LEU A 43 9.57 -3.72 -2.38
N TYR A 44 8.62 -4.62 -2.67
CA TYR A 44 7.88 -5.33 -1.64
C TYR A 44 8.73 -6.32 -0.86
N HIS A 45 9.64 -7.04 -1.52
CA HIS A 45 10.60 -7.91 -0.84
C HIS A 45 11.55 -7.13 0.07
N ALA A 46 12.03 -5.96 -0.36
CA ALA A 46 12.92 -5.14 0.43
C ALA A 46 12.25 -4.67 1.74
N ILE A 47 11.01 -4.16 1.66
CA ILE A 47 10.29 -3.70 2.85
C ILE A 47 9.84 -4.87 3.73
N ASP A 48 9.41 -6.00 3.17
CA ASP A 48 9.03 -7.18 3.95
C ASP A 48 10.25 -7.74 4.70
N GLY A 49 11.42 -7.83 4.06
CA GLY A 49 12.67 -8.27 4.71
C GLY A 49 13.14 -7.33 5.83
N LEU A 50 12.96 -6.01 5.64
CA LEU A 50 13.19 -5.02 6.70
C LEU A 50 12.23 -5.24 7.87
N ASN A 51 10.95 -5.40 7.59
CA ASN A 51 9.93 -5.66 8.61
C ASN A 51 10.22 -6.93 9.41
N ASP A 52 10.58 -8.02 8.73
CA ASP A 52 10.94 -9.30 9.38
C ASP A 52 12.14 -9.11 10.32
N SER A 53 13.14 -8.35 9.91
CA SER A 53 14.32 -8.04 10.72
C SER A 53 13.95 -7.21 11.96
N ILE A 54 13.07 -6.23 11.81
CA ILE A 54 12.59 -5.37 12.91
C ILE A 54 11.74 -6.20 13.89
N LEU A 55 10.85 -7.05 13.38
CA LEU A 55 10.02 -7.93 14.20
C LEU A 55 10.87 -8.89 15.02
N ALA A 56 11.89 -9.50 14.42
CA ALA A 56 12.84 -10.37 15.12
C ALA A 56 13.65 -9.60 16.20
N LEU A 57 14.01 -8.35 15.95
CA LEU A 57 14.67 -7.50 16.93
C LEU A 57 13.74 -7.13 18.09
N ALA A 58 12.51 -6.73 17.78
CA ALA A 58 11.49 -6.39 18.76
C ALA A 58 11.21 -7.58 19.71
N GLU A 59 11.07 -8.78 19.14
CA GLU A 59 10.89 -10.02 19.93
C GLU A 59 12.05 -10.26 20.90
N ARG A 60 13.31 -10.13 20.44
CA ARG A 60 14.50 -10.26 21.31
C ARG A 60 14.55 -9.24 22.44
N GLN A 61 13.97 -8.06 22.23
CA GLN A 61 13.89 -6.98 23.21
C GLN A 61 12.64 -7.07 24.11
N GLY A 62 11.79 -8.09 23.93
CA GLY A 62 10.54 -8.24 24.67
C GLY A 62 9.47 -7.22 24.26
N ILE A 63 9.62 -6.54 23.13
CA ILE A 63 8.62 -5.62 22.59
C ILE A 63 7.59 -6.45 21.83
N GLY A 64 6.38 -6.50 22.35
CA GLY A 64 5.27 -7.19 21.69
C GLY A 64 4.87 -6.50 20.39
N VAL A 65 4.70 -7.27 19.32
CA VAL A 65 4.08 -6.77 18.08
C VAL A 65 2.71 -7.40 17.93
N ALA A 66 1.68 -6.55 17.83
CA ALA A 66 0.30 -7.01 17.78
C ALA A 66 -0.13 -7.51 16.40
N CYS A 67 0.59 -7.09 15.34
CA CYS A 67 0.29 -7.47 13.98
C CYS A 67 0.67 -8.92 13.69
N ARG A 68 -0.31 -9.70 13.24
CA ARG A 68 -0.14 -11.12 12.87
C ARG A 68 -1.19 -11.52 11.83
N LYS A 69 -1.00 -12.65 11.18
CA LYS A 69 -2.01 -13.24 10.30
C LYS A 69 -3.35 -13.39 11.03
N GLY A 70 -4.43 -12.88 10.42
CA GLY A 70 -5.78 -12.85 11.01
C GLY A 70 -6.08 -11.57 11.81
N CYS A 71 -5.13 -10.65 11.98
CA CYS A 71 -5.41 -9.30 12.45
C CYS A 71 -5.93 -8.46 11.26
N HIS A 72 -7.11 -7.87 11.41
CA HIS A 72 -7.81 -7.19 10.31
C HIS A 72 -8.24 -5.75 10.61
N TRP A 73 -7.89 -5.19 11.76
CA TRP A 73 -8.36 -3.86 12.17
C TRP A 73 -7.95 -2.75 11.19
N CYS A 74 -6.72 -2.81 10.68
CA CYS A 74 -6.25 -1.88 9.64
C CYS A 74 -6.95 -2.07 8.29
N CYS A 75 -7.55 -3.22 8.02
CA CYS A 75 -8.32 -3.48 6.81
C CYS A 75 -9.69 -2.76 6.78
N HIS A 76 -10.05 -2.02 7.82
CA HIS A 76 -11.25 -1.19 7.86
C HIS A 76 -10.96 0.30 7.66
N GLN A 77 -9.69 0.67 7.53
CA GLN A 77 -9.28 2.05 7.33
C GLN A 77 -9.23 2.41 5.83
N PRO A 78 -9.26 3.69 5.49
CA PRO A 78 -8.92 4.15 4.16
C PRO A 78 -7.49 3.70 3.82
N VAL A 79 -7.34 3.00 2.71
CA VAL A 79 -6.03 2.60 2.17
C VAL A 79 -5.84 3.32 0.85
N PHE A 80 -4.73 4.05 0.75
CA PHE A 80 -4.29 4.70 -0.47
C PHE A 80 -3.13 3.91 -1.08
N ALA A 81 -3.14 3.76 -2.39
CA ALA A 81 -2.10 3.07 -3.14
C ALA A 81 -1.82 3.80 -4.46
N ASN A 82 -0.59 3.75 -4.90
CA ASN A 82 -0.22 4.34 -6.18
C ASN A 82 -0.80 3.57 -7.37
N SER A 83 -0.98 4.25 -8.50
CA SER A 83 -1.53 3.67 -9.73
C SER A 83 -0.80 2.39 -10.16
N TYR A 84 0.53 2.35 -10.06
CA TYR A 84 1.32 1.17 -10.39
C TYR A 84 1.10 0.01 -9.42
N GLU A 85 0.88 0.27 -8.13
CA GLU A 85 0.52 -0.75 -7.15
C GLU A 85 -0.88 -1.31 -7.40
N ILE A 86 -1.83 -0.45 -7.76
CA ILE A 86 -3.20 -0.84 -8.14
C ILE A 86 -3.18 -1.71 -9.39
N HIS A 87 -2.36 -1.34 -10.39
CA HIS A 87 -2.20 -2.14 -11.60
C HIS A 87 -1.62 -3.53 -11.28
N TYR A 88 -0.52 -3.58 -10.55
CA TYR A 88 0.08 -4.84 -10.08
C TYR A 88 -0.94 -5.70 -9.33
N LEU A 89 -1.62 -5.11 -8.33
CA LEU A 89 -2.64 -5.78 -7.54
C LEU A 89 -3.77 -6.34 -8.40
N SER A 90 -4.27 -5.56 -9.36
CA SER A 90 -5.37 -5.99 -10.25
C SER A 90 -4.97 -7.16 -11.14
N GLU A 91 -3.75 -7.18 -11.68
CA GLU A 91 -3.26 -8.30 -12.48
C GLU A 91 -3.07 -9.56 -11.62
N LYS A 92 -2.47 -9.42 -10.42
CA LYS A 92 -2.36 -10.54 -9.48
C LYS A 92 -3.72 -11.07 -9.03
N MET A 93 -4.72 -10.21 -8.94
CA MET A 93 -6.12 -10.65 -8.69
C MET A 93 -6.67 -11.48 -9.84
N LYS A 94 -6.46 -11.06 -11.08
CA LYS A 94 -6.90 -11.81 -12.27
C LYS A 94 -6.22 -13.19 -12.39
N GLU A 95 -4.95 -13.28 -11.97
CA GLU A 95 -4.21 -14.55 -11.92
C GLU A 95 -4.70 -15.48 -10.79
N HIS A 96 -5.20 -14.92 -9.68
CA HIS A 96 -5.45 -15.68 -8.45
C HIS A 96 -6.90 -16.01 -8.19
N PHE A 97 -7.83 -15.17 -8.65
CA PHE A 97 -9.26 -15.30 -8.39
C PHE A 97 -10.04 -15.75 -9.61
N SER A 98 -11.11 -16.52 -9.37
CA SER A 98 -12.12 -16.82 -10.38
C SER A 98 -12.91 -15.58 -10.79
N GLU A 99 -13.57 -15.63 -11.96
CA GLU A 99 -14.43 -14.54 -12.42
C GLU A 99 -15.54 -14.19 -11.41
N GLY A 100 -16.10 -15.19 -10.72
CA GLY A 100 -17.11 -14.98 -9.68
C GLY A 100 -16.57 -14.23 -8.47
N GLU A 101 -15.34 -14.55 -8.03
CA GLU A 101 -14.68 -13.82 -6.93
C GLU A 101 -14.32 -12.40 -7.34
N LEU A 102 -13.84 -12.19 -8.56
CA LEU A 102 -13.57 -10.85 -9.10
C LEU A 102 -14.84 -10.00 -9.18
N ALA A 103 -15.97 -10.60 -9.63
CA ALA A 103 -17.25 -9.92 -9.66
C ALA A 103 -17.73 -9.52 -8.25
N PHE A 104 -17.57 -10.40 -7.26
CA PHE A 104 -17.89 -10.10 -5.86
C PHE A 104 -17.02 -8.97 -5.28
N ILE A 105 -15.70 -9.02 -5.53
CA ILE A 105 -14.78 -7.96 -5.10
C ILE A 105 -15.16 -6.63 -5.75
N ARG A 106 -15.48 -6.61 -7.04
CA ARG A 106 -15.95 -5.42 -7.76
C ARG A 106 -17.21 -4.85 -7.11
N GLN A 107 -18.19 -5.66 -6.80
CA GLN A 107 -19.40 -5.22 -6.12
C GLN A 107 -19.11 -4.56 -4.77
N ASN A 108 -18.19 -5.13 -3.99
CA ASN A 108 -17.74 -4.55 -2.73
C ASN A 108 -17.01 -3.21 -2.93
N CYS A 109 -16.19 -3.09 -3.99
CA CYS A 109 -15.55 -1.83 -4.36
C CYS A 109 -16.60 -0.76 -4.73
N GLU A 110 -17.61 -1.12 -5.54
CA GLU A 110 -18.69 -0.22 -5.95
C GLU A 110 -19.48 0.27 -4.72
N ALA A 111 -19.89 -0.63 -3.84
CA ALA A 111 -20.62 -0.29 -2.63
C ALA A 111 -19.82 0.65 -1.71
N LYS A 112 -18.54 0.36 -1.48
CA LYS A 112 -17.66 1.18 -0.65
C LYS A 112 -17.39 2.54 -1.31
N ASN A 113 -17.10 2.58 -2.59
CA ASN A 113 -16.85 3.82 -3.32
C ASN A 113 -18.08 4.74 -3.31
N LYS A 114 -19.29 4.17 -3.51
CA LYS A 114 -20.55 4.90 -3.39
C LYS A 114 -20.72 5.50 -1.99
N ALA A 115 -20.55 4.68 -0.94
CA ALA A 115 -20.67 5.16 0.43
C ALA A 115 -19.69 6.31 0.74
N VAL A 116 -18.46 6.23 0.23
CA VAL A 116 -17.46 7.29 0.40
C VAL A 116 -17.82 8.56 -0.37
N SER A 117 -18.39 8.45 -1.57
CA SER A 117 -18.79 9.62 -2.38
C SER A 117 -19.96 10.43 -1.78
N GLU A 118 -20.67 9.86 -0.83
CA GLU A 118 -21.76 10.52 -0.10
C GLU A 118 -21.28 11.22 1.20
N LEU A 119 -19.98 11.11 1.55
CA LEU A 119 -19.40 11.70 2.76
C LEU A 119 -18.88 13.12 2.48
N ALA A 120 -18.90 13.96 3.51
CA ALA A 120 -18.15 15.20 3.51
C ALA A 120 -16.64 14.93 3.54
N GLU A 121 -15.83 15.85 2.98
CA GLU A 121 -14.40 15.66 2.81
C GLU A 121 -13.69 15.31 4.11
N GLU A 122 -14.02 15.98 5.20
CA GLU A 122 -13.47 15.75 6.54
C GLU A 122 -13.80 14.37 7.13
N GLN A 123 -14.84 13.70 6.62
CA GLN A 123 -15.26 12.37 7.07
C GLN A 123 -14.56 11.25 6.31
N VAL A 124 -14.07 11.52 5.09
CA VAL A 124 -13.51 10.51 4.18
C VAL A 124 -12.32 9.78 4.80
N LEU A 125 -11.41 10.50 5.48
CA LEU A 125 -10.23 9.92 6.12
C LEU A 125 -10.55 9.10 7.38
N ASN A 126 -11.69 9.37 8.00
CA ASN A 126 -12.11 8.70 9.23
C ASN A 126 -13.13 7.58 8.99
N TYR A 127 -13.60 7.42 7.74
CA TYR A 127 -14.60 6.41 7.40
C TYR A 127 -14.07 4.99 7.53
N LYS A 128 -14.64 4.23 8.45
CA LYS A 128 -14.27 2.83 8.73
C LYS A 128 -15.22 1.88 8.01
N SER A 129 -14.70 1.18 7.03
CA SER A 129 -15.44 0.21 6.23
C SER A 129 -14.51 -0.92 5.78
N PRO A 130 -14.97 -2.17 5.68
CA PRO A 130 -14.14 -3.28 5.28
C PRO A 130 -13.45 -3.03 3.94
N CYS A 131 -12.18 -3.41 3.83
CA CYS A 131 -11.49 -3.47 2.55
C CYS A 131 -12.19 -4.49 1.64
N PRO A 132 -12.40 -4.20 0.35
CA PRO A 132 -13.00 -5.15 -0.59
C PRO A 132 -12.29 -6.52 -0.68
N LEU A 133 -11.01 -6.55 -0.28
CA LEU A 133 -10.16 -7.75 -0.27
C LEU A 133 -10.13 -8.47 1.09
N LEU A 134 -10.89 -7.99 2.07
CA LEU A 134 -10.99 -8.63 3.38
C LEU A 134 -11.97 -9.82 3.30
N LYS A 135 -11.45 -11.03 3.53
CA LYS A 135 -12.23 -12.27 3.56
C LYS A 135 -11.86 -13.06 4.81
N GLU A 136 -12.85 -13.42 5.62
CA GLU A 136 -12.66 -14.26 6.82
C GLU A 136 -11.58 -13.73 7.78
N GLY A 137 -11.52 -12.40 7.97
CA GLY A 137 -10.55 -11.78 8.86
C GLY A 137 -9.12 -11.67 8.34
N ALA A 138 -8.89 -11.93 7.04
CA ALA A 138 -7.58 -11.81 6.41
C ALA A 138 -7.68 -11.17 5.01
N CYS A 139 -6.57 -10.57 4.56
CA CYS A 139 -6.46 -10.13 3.17
C CYS A 139 -6.43 -11.36 2.25
N SER A 140 -7.37 -11.44 1.31
CA SER A 140 -7.48 -12.57 0.38
C SER A 140 -6.33 -12.66 -0.64
N ILE A 141 -5.55 -11.57 -0.79
CA ILE A 141 -4.39 -11.48 -1.68
C ILE A 141 -3.18 -10.87 -0.96
N TYR A 142 -2.89 -11.38 0.23
CA TYR A 142 -1.91 -10.82 1.16
C TYR A 142 -0.53 -10.56 0.54
N PHE A 143 -0.07 -11.42 -0.37
CA PHE A 143 1.24 -11.30 -1.01
C PHE A 143 1.37 -10.08 -1.95
N ALA A 144 0.25 -9.63 -2.54
CA ALA A 144 0.22 -8.50 -3.46
C ALA A 144 -0.31 -7.19 -2.82
N ARG A 145 -0.46 -7.16 -1.49
CA ARG A 145 -0.93 -5.96 -0.78
C ARG A 145 0.00 -4.77 -1.03
N PRO A 146 -0.53 -3.53 -1.18
CA PRO A 146 0.28 -2.34 -1.44
C PRO A 146 1.16 -1.95 -0.26
N MET A 147 2.12 -1.06 -0.49
CA MET A 147 3.09 -0.58 0.50
C MET A 147 2.42 -0.09 1.79
N ALA A 148 1.35 0.70 1.68
CA ALA A 148 0.61 1.20 2.83
C ALA A 148 0.13 0.09 3.79
N CYS A 149 -0.23 -1.09 3.24
CA CYS A 149 -0.63 -2.24 4.05
C CYS A 149 0.56 -3.00 4.66
N ARG A 150 1.76 -2.92 4.05
CA ARG A 150 2.97 -3.62 4.51
C ARG A 150 3.61 -2.93 5.70
N ILE A 151 3.60 -1.61 5.71
CA ILE A 151 4.27 -0.78 6.72
C ILE A 151 3.41 -0.45 7.93
N TYR A 152 2.14 -0.83 7.92
CA TYR A 152 1.21 -0.54 9.01
C TYR A 152 1.32 -1.59 10.12
N LEU A 153 2.41 -1.50 10.90
CA LEU A 153 2.71 -2.42 12.00
C LEU A 153 2.45 -1.74 13.34
N SER A 154 1.63 -2.37 14.17
CA SER A 154 1.28 -1.86 15.51
C SER A 154 1.84 -2.74 16.61
N THR A 155 2.31 -2.11 17.67
CA THR A 155 2.75 -2.75 18.91
C THR A 155 1.60 -2.98 19.90
N ASN A 156 0.42 -2.39 19.66
CA ASN A 156 -0.69 -2.43 20.58
C ASN A 156 -2.02 -2.68 19.86
N LEU A 157 -2.57 -3.89 20.02
CA LEU A 157 -3.86 -4.25 19.42
C LEU A 157 -5.01 -3.38 19.93
N GLN A 158 -5.00 -3.04 21.21
CA GLN A 158 -6.09 -2.24 21.80
C GLN A 158 -6.17 -0.85 21.17
N SER A 159 -5.02 -0.21 20.88
CA SER A 159 -5.01 1.07 20.17
C SER A 159 -5.62 0.99 18.76
N CYS A 160 -5.43 -0.12 18.04
CA CYS A 160 -6.07 -0.35 16.75
C CYS A 160 -7.60 -0.51 16.87
N ILE A 161 -8.05 -1.21 17.91
CA ILE A 161 -9.48 -1.41 18.20
C ILE A 161 -10.13 -0.08 18.58
N GLU A 162 -9.49 0.70 19.44
CA GLU A 162 -9.98 2.03 19.86
C GLU A 162 -10.07 2.98 18.66
N PHE A 163 -9.06 3.01 17.80
CA PHE A 163 -9.09 3.83 16.59
C PHE A 163 -10.20 3.40 15.62
N TYR A 164 -10.49 2.10 15.54
CA TYR A 164 -11.60 1.61 14.74
C TYR A 164 -12.95 2.03 15.31
N LYS A 165 -13.13 1.92 16.65
CA LYS A 165 -14.41 2.22 17.33
C LYS A 165 -14.70 3.71 17.44
N ASN A 166 -13.66 4.52 17.56
CA ASN A 166 -13.75 5.96 17.81
C ASN A 166 -13.02 6.77 16.71
N PRO A 167 -13.45 6.69 15.44
CA PRO A 167 -12.72 7.28 14.32
C PRO A 167 -12.68 8.81 14.34
N ALA A 168 -13.58 9.45 15.07
CA ALA A 168 -13.62 10.90 15.22
C ALA A 168 -12.76 11.43 16.41
N ASN A 169 -12.17 10.52 17.21
CA ASN A 169 -11.30 10.92 18.31
C ASN A 169 -9.88 11.12 17.78
N GLU A 170 -9.45 12.37 17.68
CA GLU A 170 -8.11 12.76 17.18
C GLU A 170 -6.95 12.24 18.06
N GLU A 171 -7.21 11.87 19.31
CA GLU A 171 -6.23 11.27 20.21
C GLU A 171 -6.14 9.73 20.06
N SER A 172 -7.05 9.13 19.31
CA SER A 172 -7.16 7.67 19.15
C SER A 172 -6.40 7.20 17.91
N TYR A 173 -5.07 7.18 17.98
CA TYR A 173 -4.24 6.60 16.92
C TYR A 173 -3.69 5.24 17.30
N PRO A 174 -3.51 4.32 16.32
CA PRO A 174 -2.81 3.07 16.55
C PRO A 174 -1.35 3.33 16.95
N ALA A 175 -0.85 2.56 17.90
CA ALA A 175 0.56 2.61 18.31
C ALA A 175 1.44 1.95 17.22
N LEU A 176 1.68 2.68 16.14
CA LEU A 176 2.45 2.20 15.00
C LEU A 176 3.96 2.25 15.27
N MET A 177 4.67 1.30 14.67
CA MET A 177 6.12 1.31 14.62
C MET A 177 6.57 2.38 13.62
N GLU A 178 7.18 3.45 14.11
CA GLU A 178 7.56 4.61 13.27
C GLU A 178 8.57 4.25 12.19
N PHE A 179 9.57 3.43 12.53
CA PHE A 179 10.67 3.14 11.63
C PHE A 179 10.22 2.40 10.35
N PRO A 180 9.45 1.28 10.40
CA PRO A 180 8.90 0.65 9.19
C PRO A 180 8.02 1.59 8.38
N LEU A 181 7.20 2.39 9.08
CA LEU A 181 6.30 3.34 8.44
C LEU A 181 7.07 4.38 7.62
N ARG A 182 8.12 4.95 8.21
CA ARG A 182 8.98 5.95 7.58
C ARG A 182 9.81 5.36 6.45
N ALA A 183 10.47 4.22 6.68
CA ALA A 183 11.28 3.54 5.68
C ALA A 183 10.46 3.21 4.41
N GLY A 184 9.31 2.57 4.57
CA GLY A 184 8.48 2.19 3.43
C GLY A 184 7.86 3.37 2.69
N ARG A 185 7.51 4.47 3.40
CA ARG A 185 7.08 5.71 2.73
C ARG A 185 8.18 6.27 1.85
N LEU A 186 9.40 6.39 2.36
CA LEU A 186 10.54 6.92 1.61
C LEU A 186 10.90 6.02 0.42
N MET A 187 10.90 4.70 0.59
CA MET A 187 11.10 3.78 -0.53
C MET A 187 10.04 3.97 -1.60
N ASN A 188 8.78 4.12 -1.21
CA ASN A 188 7.68 4.32 -2.16
C ASN A 188 7.75 5.68 -2.87
N GLU A 189 8.18 6.72 -2.17
CA GLU A 189 8.41 8.06 -2.74
C GLU A 189 9.54 8.05 -3.76
N GLY A 190 10.68 7.42 -3.44
CA GLY A 190 11.80 7.26 -4.37
C GLY A 190 11.41 6.45 -5.60
N PHE A 191 10.67 5.36 -5.42
CA PHE A 191 10.15 4.55 -6.52
C PHE A 191 9.23 5.36 -7.44
N THR A 192 8.30 6.11 -6.86
CA THR A 192 7.39 7.00 -7.59
C THR A 192 8.14 8.08 -8.35
N ALA A 193 9.18 8.69 -7.74
CA ALA A 193 9.98 9.72 -8.38
C ALA A 193 10.69 9.19 -9.65
N ALA A 194 11.31 8.01 -9.56
CA ALA A 194 11.97 7.40 -10.71
C ALA A 194 11.00 7.03 -11.85
N LEU A 195 9.78 6.57 -11.53
CA LEU A 195 8.74 6.31 -12.52
C LEU A 195 8.29 7.59 -13.21
N LYS A 196 8.08 8.69 -12.46
CA LYS A 196 7.73 10.00 -13.03
C LYS A 196 8.82 10.52 -13.98
N GLU A 197 10.09 10.39 -13.62
CA GLU A 197 11.22 10.75 -14.48
C GLU A 197 11.26 9.91 -15.77
N ALA A 198 10.79 8.66 -15.71
CA ALA A 198 10.63 7.79 -16.87
C ALA A 198 9.36 8.07 -17.70
N GLY A 199 8.59 9.10 -17.35
CA GLY A 199 7.37 9.50 -18.07
C GLY A 199 6.13 8.68 -17.73
N VAL A 200 6.16 7.91 -16.63
CA VAL A 200 4.98 7.18 -16.15
C VAL A 200 4.09 8.13 -15.35
N GLU A 201 2.83 8.23 -15.72
CA GLU A 201 1.83 8.92 -14.91
C GLU A 201 1.58 8.13 -13.63
N THR A 202 1.86 8.76 -12.50
CA THR A 202 1.60 8.18 -11.19
C THR A 202 0.56 9.02 -10.46
N GLY A 203 -0.42 8.36 -9.88
CA GLY A 203 -1.45 8.97 -9.04
C GLY A 203 -1.72 8.08 -7.84
N GLU A 204 -2.24 8.66 -6.77
CA GLU A 204 -2.65 7.92 -5.59
C GLU A 204 -4.17 7.79 -5.60
N PHE A 205 -4.67 6.59 -5.30
CA PHE A 205 -6.08 6.26 -5.30
C PHE A 205 -6.45 5.56 -4.01
N ARG A 206 -7.66 5.78 -3.54
CA ARG A 206 -8.27 4.85 -2.57
C ARG A 206 -8.36 3.47 -3.25
N ILE A 207 -8.02 2.42 -2.50
CA ILE A 207 -7.89 1.07 -3.06
C ILE A 207 -9.16 0.61 -3.80
N GLU A 208 -10.35 0.89 -3.24
CA GLU A 208 -11.62 0.54 -3.86
C GLU A 208 -11.86 1.28 -5.19
N ASN A 209 -11.50 2.56 -5.25
CA ASN A 209 -11.64 3.36 -6.49
C ASN A 209 -10.63 2.92 -7.55
N GLY A 210 -9.36 2.78 -7.16
CA GLY A 210 -8.30 2.31 -8.06
C GLY A 210 -8.61 0.93 -8.64
N LEU A 211 -9.10 -0.01 -7.83
CA LEU A 211 -9.49 -1.34 -8.31
C LEU A 211 -10.69 -1.29 -9.28
N LEU A 212 -11.67 -0.42 -9.07
CA LEU A 212 -12.77 -0.25 -10.03
C LEU A 212 -12.26 0.20 -11.39
N ILE A 213 -11.35 1.17 -11.41
CA ILE A 213 -10.73 1.65 -12.65
C ILE A 213 -9.94 0.52 -13.32
N ALA A 214 -9.07 -0.17 -12.57
CA ALA A 214 -8.20 -1.21 -13.09
C ALA A 214 -8.94 -2.45 -13.60
N LEU A 215 -10.02 -2.85 -12.93
CA LEU A 215 -10.84 -3.99 -13.33
C LEU A 215 -11.81 -3.67 -14.48
N SER A 216 -12.09 -2.39 -14.74
CA SER A 216 -12.96 -1.92 -15.81
C SER A 216 -12.21 -1.61 -17.11
N GLN A 217 -10.91 -1.30 -17.01
CA GLN A 217 -10.07 -0.88 -18.14
C GLN A 217 -8.81 -1.75 -18.20
N LYS A 218 -8.32 -2.01 -19.42
CA LYS A 218 -6.92 -2.40 -19.58
C LYS A 218 -6.09 -1.13 -19.32
N ILE A 219 -5.51 -1.00 -18.13
CA ILE A 219 -4.61 0.12 -17.82
C ILE A 219 -3.37 -0.03 -18.71
N ASN A 220 -3.22 0.87 -19.67
CA ASN A 220 -2.04 0.91 -20.53
C ASN A 220 -1.01 1.82 -19.82
N ILE A 221 -0.01 1.23 -19.15
CA ILE A 221 1.06 1.97 -18.46
C ILE A 221 2.16 2.38 -19.45
N ALA A 222 2.21 1.77 -20.64
CA ALA A 222 3.09 2.22 -21.70
C ALA A 222 2.58 3.57 -22.21
N GLY A 223 3.29 4.65 -21.85
CA GLY A 223 3.06 5.96 -22.44
C GLY A 223 3.02 5.82 -23.96
N ASN A 224 1.92 6.28 -24.57
CA ASN A 224 1.83 6.39 -26.02
C ASN A 224 3.04 7.24 -26.50
N LYS A 225 3.97 6.59 -27.20
CA LYS A 225 4.89 7.28 -28.09
C LYS A 225 4.19 7.55 -29.39
#